data_546b578cd929937546bde6eb9b351134
#
_entry.id   546b578cd929937546bde6eb9b351134
#
_cell.length_a   1.000
_cell.length_b   1.000
_cell.length_c   1.000
_cell.angle_alpha   90.00
_cell.angle_beta   90.00
_cell.angle_gamma   90.00
#
_symmetry.space_group_name_H-M   'P 1'
#
loop_
_entity.id
_entity.type
_entity.pdbx_description
1 polymer ?
#
loop_
_entity_poly.entity_id
_entity_poly.type
_entity_poly.pdbx_seq_one_letter_code
_entity_poly.pdbx_strand_id
1 'polypeptide(L)'
;MIARAAQRMSFPFLMALIFAAMSSPPVRAENLLAALSRAYDGNPDLNQSRANVRARDEDAPKARSGMRPKASIVANAGPLYGKIRIPFGAGDALGRASNFADSYTGTPRGATLNMSQTIFDGGATEHNIRKAESGVFAARANMRLTEQAILQNGATAYMNVLRETAVLSLRKNNIAVLEQQLKLTQDRFNVGEVTRTDIAQAEASLAQARTEFYAAQAQLKNSIANYRQIIGVDPTHLEPARPVEQYLPKSLEAAIEVALVEHPGVVAALHQVDAAEMAVKTAEAALSPSLSVNAQVSNQYDNFNGLPGSRAFFAGASGQLNVPLYQGGSEYASIRQAKEQLGQARLNADLQRDSVRASVVSSYGLLETARASIVSSQAAVRAAETALAGTRAEARVGQRTTLDVLNAQQALLNARVALVSAQRDRVVASFAALGAIGRLSARQLDLGVAYYDPATHFEQVNSKWIGTDTPDGR
;
A
#
# COMPACT_ATOMS: atom_id res chain seq x y z
N MET A 1 -35.39 -47.84 -45.35
CA MET A 1 -34.72 -49.16 -45.38
C MET A 1 -33.76 -49.20 -44.19
N ILE A 2 -34.18 -49.93 -43.20
CA ILE A 2 -33.48 -51.04 -42.55
C ILE A 2 -32.32 -50.58 -41.63
N ALA A 3 -32.46 -50.49 -40.37
CA ALA A 3 -32.70 -51.47 -39.28
C ALA A 3 -31.40 -52.06 -38.68
N ARG A 4 -31.28 -51.86 -37.33
CA ARG A 4 -30.65 -52.77 -36.35
C ARG A 4 -29.13 -52.92 -36.33
N ALA A 5 -28.53 -52.43 -35.20
CA ALA A 5 -27.86 -53.36 -34.32
C ALA A 5 -27.63 -52.70 -32.92
N ALA A 6 -28.43 -53.10 -31.97
CA ALA A 6 -28.10 -53.04 -30.54
C ALA A 6 -27.21 -54.24 -30.22
N GLN A 7 -26.13 -54.07 -29.47
CA GLN A 7 -25.73 -55.04 -28.43
C GLN A 7 -24.51 -54.58 -27.63
N ARG A 8 -24.76 -54.51 -26.34
CA ARG A 8 -23.84 -54.87 -25.22
C ARG A 8 -22.49 -54.17 -25.13
N MET A 9 -22.43 -53.20 -24.23
CA MET A 9 -21.23 -53.09 -23.43
C MET A 9 -21.59 -52.93 -21.96
N SER A 10 -21.05 -53.87 -21.25
CA SER A 10 -21.20 -54.24 -19.85
C SER A 10 -20.82 -53.15 -18.86
N PHE A 11 -21.63 -52.98 -17.83
CA PHE A 11 -21.22 -52.48 -16.51
C PHE A 11 -19.98 -53.23 -16.01
N PRO A 12 -18.82 -52.52 -15.83
CA PRO A 12 -18.35 -52.19 -14.51
C PRO A 12 -17.45 -50.89 -14.49
N PHE A 13 -18.05 -49.72 -14.51
CA PHE A 13 -17.27 -48.47 -14.33
C PHE A 13 -17.86 -47.52 -13.27
N LEU A 14 -18.79 -48.03 -12.43
CA LEU A 14 -19.49 -47.21 -11.45
C LEU A 14 -19.03 -47.44 -9.99
N MET A 15 -17.92 -48.12 -9.76
CA MET A 15 -17.44 -48.39 -8.39
C MET A 15 -16.04 -47.87 -8.08
N ALA A 16 -15.41 -47.13 -9.00
CA ALA A 16 -14.08 -46.51 -8.79
C ALA A 16 -14.14 -45.02 -8.45
N LEU A 17 -15.33 -44.40 -8.38
CA LEU A 17 -15.46 -42.94 -8.19
C LEU A 17 -15.90 -42.50 -6.80
N ILE A 18 -15.99 -43.41 -5.82
CA ILE A 18 -16.43 -43.11 -4.43
C ILE A 18 -15.27 -43.14 -3.40
N PHE A 19 -14.06 -43.50 -3.78
CA PHE A 19 -12.93 -43.56 -2.84
C PHE A 19 -11.90 -42.42 -2.98
N ALA A 20 -12.16 -41.38 -3.83
CA ALA A 20 -11.31 -40.22 -3.99
C ALA A 20 -11.77 -38.97 -3.22
N ALA A 21 -12.74 -39.11 -2.31
CA ALA A 21 -13.28 -37.99 -1.57
C ALA A 21 -13.21 -38.29 -0.06
N MET A 22 -12.04 -38.17 0.54
CA MET A 22 -11.81 -37.84 1.96
C MET A 22 -10.33 -38.01 2.36
N SER A 23 -9.42 -37.42 1.60
CA SER A 23 -8.16 -36.96 2.16
C SER A 23 -8.30 -35.48 2.42
N SER A 24 -8.98 -35.10 3.50
CA SER A 24 -8.78 -33.80 4.09
C SER A 24 -7.27 -33.66 4.33
N PRO A 25 -6.57 -32.69 3.76
CA PRO A 25 -5.15 -32.51 4.08
C PRO A 25 -5.06 -32.39 5.61
N PRO A 26 -4.06 -32.97 6.25
CA PRO A 26 -3.87 -32.80 7.69
C PRO A 26 -3.88 -31.29 7.93
N VAL A 27 -4.72 -30.84 8.86
CA VAL A 27 -4.75 -29.44 9.29
C VAL A 27 -3.37 -29.18 9.87
N ARG A 28 -2.45 -28.74 9.01
CA ARG A 28 -1.13 -28.30 9.44
C ARG A 28 -1.37 -27.05 10.29
N ALA A 29 -0.85 -27.08 11.49
CA ALA A 29 -0.84 -25.89 12.32
C ALA A 29 -0.18 -24.75 11.53
N GLU A 30 -0.82 -23.60 11.51
CA GLU A 30 -0.40 -22.45 10.72
C GLU A 30 0.71 -21.72 11.46
N ASN A 31 1.90 -21.62 10.86
CA ASN A 31 2.99 -20.82 11.41
C ASN A 31 2.90 -19.37 10.95
N LEU A 32 3.59 -18.46 11.66
CA LEU A 32 3.59 -17.02 11.35
C LEU A 32 4.03 -16.75 9.91
N LEU A 33 5.07 -17.42 9.39
CA LEU A 33 5.58 -17.19 8.04
C LEU A 33 4.56 -17.56 6.97
N ALA A 34 3.80 -18.64 7.15
CA ALA A 34 2.72 -19.02 6.24
C ALA A 34 1.56 -18.00 6.25
N ALA A 35 1.24 -17.43 7.41
CA ALA A 35 0.25 -16.36 7.50
C ALA A 35 0.74 -15.09 6.78
N LEU A 36 2.01 -14.71 6.96
CA LEU A 36 2.61 -13.57 6.27
C LEU A 36 2.73 -13.78 4.76
N SER A 37 2.98 -15.01 4.29
CA SER A 37 2.96 -15.33 2.85
C SER A 37 1.60 -15.03 2.24
N ARG A 38 0.51 -15.46 2.90
CA ARG A 38 -0.86 -15.16 2.43
C ARG A 38 -1.17 -13.68 2.42
N ALA A 39 -0.74 -12.94 3.46
CA ALA A 39 -0.88 -11.51 3.51
C ALA A 39 -0.13 -10.83 2.36
N TYR A 40 1.09 -11.28 2.04
CA TYR A 40 1.88 -10.75 0.94
C TYR A 40 1.22 -10.99 -0.43
N ASP A 41 0.64 -12.18 -0.66
CA ASP A 41 0.04 -12.52 -1.95
C ASP A 41 -1.37 -11.92 -2.11
N GLY A 42 -2.17 -11.99 -1.05
CA GLY A 42 -3.62 -11.72 -1.12
C GLY A 42 -4.05 -10.33 -0.65
N ASN A 43 -3.20 -9.57 0.04
CA ASN A 43 -3.63 -8.31 0.65
C ASN A 43 -3.96 -7.23 -0.40
N PRO A 44 -5.18 -6.63 -0.37
CA PRO A 44 -5.60 -5.63 -1.35
C PRO A 44 -4.74 -4.37 -1.35
N ASP A 45 -4.26 -3.90 -0.19
CA ASP A 45 -3.46 -2.67 -0.08
C ASP A 45 -2.09 -2.84 -0.76
N LEU A 46 -1.46 -4.02 -0.62
CA LEU A 46 -0.20 -4.31 -1.31
C LEU A 46 -0.43 -4.43 -2.83
N ASN A 47 -1.50 -5.08 -3.24
CA ASN A 47 -1.85 -5.22 -4.65
C ASN A 47 -2.23 -3.86 -5.28
N GLN A 48 -2.89 -2.97 -4.53
CA GLN A 48 -3.11 -1.58 -4.92
C GLN A 48 -1.78 -0.82 -5.10
N SER A 49 -0.85 -0.99 -4.15
CA SER A 49 0.47 -0.35 -4.23
C SER A 49 1.28 -0.87 -5.42
N ARG A 50 1.23 -2.18 -5.74
CA ARG A 50 1.81 -2.77 -6.96
C ARG A 50 1.18 -2.17 -8.23
N ALA A 51 -0.14 -2.01 -8.25
CA ALA A 51 -0.84 -1.37 -9.36
C ALA A 51 -0.44 0.11 -9.52
N ASN A 52 -0.24 0.83 -8.41
CA ASN A 52 0.26 2.20 -8.44
C ASN A 52 1.67 2.30 -9.04
N VAL A 53 2.58 1.36 -8.72
CA VAL A 53 3.90 1.30 -9.36
C VAL A 53 3.76 1.11 -10.87
N ARG A 54 2.92 0.16 -11.33
CA ARG A 54 2.67 -0.04 -12.76
C ARG A 54 2.09 1.20 -13.45
N ALA A 55 1.20 1.92 -12.77
CA ALA A 55 0.67 3.18 -13.29
C ALA A 55 1.76 4.27 -13.40
N ARG A 56 2.69 4.32 -12.45
CA ARG A 56 3.83 5.25 -12.50
C ARG A 56 4.86 4.86 -13.55
N ASP A 57 5.04 3.58 -13.85
CA ASP A 57 5.92 3.12 -14.92
C ASP A 57 5.54 3.73 -16.28
N GLU A 58 4.25 4.03 -16.51
CA GLU A 58 3.74 4.68 -17.72
C GLU A 58 4.09 6.19 -17.81
N ASP A 59 4.57 6.81 -16.74
CA ASP A 59 4.98 8.21 -16.80
C ASP A 59 6.27 8.40 -17.63
N ALA A 60 7.15 7.38 -17.72
CA ALA A 60 8.35 7.42 -18.53
C ALA A 60 8.04 7.43 -20.05
N PRO A 61 7.23 6.51 -20.64
CA PRO A 61 6.82 6.59 -22.04
C PRO A 61 6.01 7.85 -22.35
N LYS A 62 5.18 8.36 -21.41
CA LYS A 62 4.51 9.67 -21.56
C LYS A 62 5.53 10.81 -21.70
N ALA A 63 6.55 10.86 -20.86
CA ALA A 63 7.60 11.86 -20.96
C ALA A 63 8.36 11.76 -22.30
N ARG A 64 8.71 10.55 -22.75
CA ARG A 64 9.37 10.29 -24.03
C ARG A 64 8.54 10.72 -25.23
N SER A 65 7.20 10.74 -25.13
CA SER A 65 6.31 11.19 -26.21
C SER A 65 6.51 12.66 -26.60
N GLY A 66 7.21 13.45 -25.79
CA GLY A 66 7.56 14.84 -26.08
C GLY A 66 8.33 15.02 -27.38
N MET A 67 9.25 14.08 -27.71
CA MET A 67 10.05 14.10 -28.96
C MET A 67 9.52 13.16 -30.05
N ARG A 68 8.43 12.40 -29.77
CA ARG A 68 7.84 11.51 -30.78
C ARG A 68 6.97 12.27 -31.76
N PRO A 69 6.87 11.83 -33.04
CA PRO A 69 5.97 12.43 -34.01
C PRO A 69 4.51 12.30 -33.56
N LYS A 70 3.76 13.39 -33.71
CA LYS A 70 2.32 13.47 -33.45
C LYS A 70 1.61 13.66 -34.78
N ALA A 71 0.54 12.90 -35.00
CA ALA A 71 -0.29 13.02 -36.20
C ALA A 71 -1.76 13.18 -35.77
N SER A 72 -2.47 14.11 -36.42
CA SER A 72 -3.89 14.32 -36.22
C SER A 72 -4.60 14.67 -37.52
N ILE A 73 -5.83 14.19 -37.68
CA ILE A 73 -6.72 14.60 -38.76
C ILE A 73 -7.81 15.46 -38.15
N VAL A 74 -7.96 16.67 -38.71
CA VAL A 74 -9.05 17.58 -38.39
C VAL A 74 -9.96 17.70 -39.57
N ALA A 75 -11.22 17.35 -39.45
CA ALA A 75 -12.23 17.53 -40.46
C ALA A 75 -13.27 18.56 -39.98
N ASN A 76 -13.63 19.47 -40.88
CA ASN A 76 -14.64 20.50 -40.61
C ASN A 76 -15.65 20.56 -41.75
N ALA A 77 -16.91 20.81 -41.40
CA ALA A 77 -17.99 21.10 -42.31
C ALA A 77 -19.03 21.97 -41.62
N GLY A 78 -19.54 22.97 -42.30
CA GLY A 78 -20.58 23.84 -41.71
C GLY A 78 -21.03 24.92 -42.66
N PRO A 79 -22.27 25.44 -42.51
CA PRO A 79 -22.73 26.58 -43.30
C PRO A 79 -21.96 27.84 -42.89
N LEU A 80 -21.58 28.63 -43.90
CA LEU A 80 -20.90 29.93 -43.71
C LEU A 80 -21.66 30.97 -44.52
N TYR A 81 -21.99 32.07 -43.86
CA TYR A 81 -22.43 33.30 -44.51
C TYR A 81 -21.34 34.35 -44.27
N GLY A 82 -20.89 34.99 -45.35
CA GLY A 82 -19.92 36.05 -45.32
C GLY A 82 -20.29 37.23 -46.18
N LYS A 83 -19.87 38.42 -45.82
CA LYS A 83 -19.99 39.63 -46.60
C LYS A 83 -18.61 40.28 -46.70
N ILE A 84 -18.09 40.35 -47.91
CA ILE A 84 -16.77 40.93 -48.17
C ILE A 84 -16.97 42.24 -48.89
N ARG A 85 -16.27 43.29 -48.43
CA ARG A 85 -16.13 44.57 -49.13
C ARG A 85 -14.64 44.85 -49.26
N ILE A 86 -14.15 44.81 -50.49
CA ILE A 86 -12.75 45.11 -50.80
C ILE A 86 -12.74 46.49 -51.50
N PRO A 87 -12.12 47.48 -50.88
CA PRO A 87 -11.92 48.74 -51.59
C PRO A 87 -10.82 48.56 -52.62
N PHE A 88 -11.11 48.77 -53.86
CA PHE A 88 -10.10 48.89 -54.90
C PHE A 88 -9.60 50.34 -54.90
N GLY A 89 -8.34 50.51 -54.50
CA GLY A 89 -7.71 51.85 -54.48
C GLY A 89 -7.28 52.23 -55.88
N ALA A 90 -7.93 53.10 -56.47
CA ALA A 90 -7.74 54.17 -57.46
C ALA A 90 -9.15 54.50 -57.90
N GLY A 91 -9.72 55.58 -57.40
CA GLY A 91 -10.99 56.07 -57.85
C GLY A 91 -10.98 56.26 -59.35
N ASP A 92 -12.18 56.17 -59.92
CA ASP A 92 -12.37 56.63 -61.31
C ASP A 92 -11.96 58.07 -61.43
N ALA A 93 -11.91 58.65 -62.65
CA ALA A 93 -11.55 60.06 -62.90
C ALA A 93 -12.42 61.08 -62.13
N LEU A 94 -13.45 60.64 -61.38
CA LEU A 94 -14.35 61.43 -60.50
C LEU A 94 -14.12 61.13 -59.01
N GLY A 95 -13.03 60.41 -58.61
CA GLY A 95 -12.67 60.15 -57.24
C GLY A 95 -13.56 59.15 -56.53
N ARG A 96 -14.35 58.32 -57.25
CA ARG A 96 -15.18 57.30 -56.67
C ARG A 96 -14.38 56.03 -56.45
N ALA A 97 -14.13 55.66 -55.20
CA ALA A 97 -13.55 54.38 -54.84
C ALA A 97 -14.45 53.23 -55.30
N SER A 98 -13.96 52.44 -56.26
CA SER A 98 -14.68 51.18 -56.66
C SER A 98 -14.56 50.20 -55.55
N ASN A 99 -15.68 49.82 -54.95
CA ASN A 99 -15.74 48.81 -53.91
C ASN A 99 -16.28 47.51 -54.51
N PHE A 100 -15.54 46.45 -54.42
CA PHE A 100 -16.13 45.13 -54.63
C PHE A 100 -16.84 44.72 -53.34
N ALA A 101 -18.16 44.59 -53.37
CA ALA A 101 -18.95 44.14 -52.24
C ALA A 101 -19.75 42.91 -52.72
N ASP A 102 -19.48 41.78 -52.12
CA ASP A 102 -20.22 40.56 -52.41
C ASP A 102 -20.62 39.88 -51.09
N SER A 103 -21.78 39.22 -51.15
CA SER A 103 -22.26 38.36 -50.08
C SER A 103 -22.29 36.93 -50.57
N TYR A 104 -21.70 36.04 -49.83
CA TYR A 104 -21.65 34.62 -50.18
C TYR A 104 -22.23 33.74 -49.10
N THR A 105 -22.86 32.68 -49.53
CA THR A 105 -23.27 31.55 -48.71
C THR A 105 -22.57 30.31 -49.23
N GLY A 106 -22.01 29.50 -48.32
CA GLY A 106 -21.32 28.28 -48.71
C GLY A 106 -21.37 27.25 -47.61
N THR A 107 -20.97 26.06 -47.92
CA THR A 107 -20.75 24.97 -46.91
C THR A 107 -19.28 24.55 -46.97
N PRO A 108 -18.38 25.37 -46.41
CA PRO A 108 -16.97 24.98 -46.37
C PRO A 108 -16.83 23.63 -45.67
N ARG A 109 -16.10 22.74 -46.29
CA ARG A 109 -15.80 21.43 -45.78
C ARG A 109 -14.38 21.05 -46.18
N GLY A 110 -13.71 20.34 -45.26
CA GLY A 110 -12.33 19.94 -45.54
C GLY A 110 -11.79 18.97 -44.52
N ALA A 111 -10.69 18.38 -44.87
CA ALA A 111 -9.90 17.57 -43.95
C ALA A 111 -8.42 18.01 -44.03
N THR A 112 -7.79 18.10 -42.89
CA THR A 112 -6.38 18.48 -42.75
C THR A 112 -5.68 17.41 -41.91
N LEU A 113 -4.66 16.78 -42.46
CA LEU A 113 -3.68 15.96 -41.74
C LEU A 113 -2.56 16.87 -41.26
N ASN A 114 -2.39 16.95 -39.99
CA ASN A 114 -1.29 17.65 -39.36
C ASN A 114 -0.32 16.66 -38.75
N MET A 115 0.96 16.84 -38.99
CA MET A 115 2.04 16.10 -38.35
C MET A 115 3.00 17.08 -37.72
N SER A 116 3.43 16.82 -36.49
CA SER A 116 4.41 17.66 -35.81
C SER A 116 5.38 16.79 -35.02
N GLN A 117 6.65 17.17 -35.04
CA GLN A 117 7.69 16.54 -34.24
C GLN A 117 8.63 17.58 -33.69
N THR A 118 8.85 17.55 -32.39
CA THR A 118 9.90 18.31 -31.73
C THR A 118 11.24 17.62 -31.98
N ILE A 119 12.19 18.36 -32.52
CA ILE A 119 13.56 17.88 -32.81
C ILE A 119 14.49 18.28 -31.68
N PHE A 120 14.27 19.50 -31.12
CA PHE A 120 15.04 20.01 -30.01
C PHE A 120 14.16 20.93 -29.16
N ASP A 121 14.25 20.80 -27.83
CA ASP A 121 13.46 21.54 -26.85
C ASP A 121 14.32 22.05 -25.67
N GLY A 122 15.61 22.32 -25.92
CA GLY A 122 16.51 22.74 -24.86
C GLY A 122 16.82 21.65 -23.82
N GLY A 123 16.48 20.39 -24.08
CA GLY A 123 16.65 19.29 -23.14
C GLY A 123 15.44 19.07 -22.22
N ALA A 124 14.34 19.81 -22.39
CA ALA A 124 13.15 19.68 -21.53
C ALA A 124 12.61 18.25 -21.50
N THR A 125 12.49 17.59 -22.66
CA THR A 125 12.01 16.20 -22.72
C THR A 125 12.97 15.23 -22.02
N GLU A 126 14.28 15.38 -22.19
CA GLU A 126 15.29 14.56 -21.52
C GLU A 126 15.18 14.68 -19.98
N HIS A 127 15.06 15.90 -19.47
CA HIS A 127 14.90 16.16 -18.04
C HIS A 127 13.55 15.66 -17.53
N ASN A 128 12.47 15.74 -18.32
CA ASN A 128 11.17 15.18 -17.98
C ASN A 128 11.20 13.63 -17.92
N ILE A 129 11.96 12.98 -18.79
CA ILE A 129 12.17 11.51 -18.74
C ILE A 129 12.87 11.13 -17.43
N ARG A 130 13.98 11.79 -17.10
CA ARG A 130 14.73 11.52 -15.86
C ARG A 130 13.89 11.81 -14.62
N LYS A 131 13.08 12.88 -14.65
CA LYS A 131 12.11 13.19 -13.59
C LYS A 131 11.09 12.08 -13.42
N ALA A 132 10.52 11.55 -14.51
CA ALA A 132 9.57 10.45 -14.48
C ALA A 132 10.21 9.16 -13.94
N GLU A 133 11.43 8.83 -14.37
CA GLU A 133 12.19 7.67 -13.88
C GLU A 133 12.48 7.78 -12.37
N SER A 134 12.90 8.96 -11.88
CA SER A 134 13.04 9.20 -10.44
C SER A 134 11.70 9.03 -9.69
N GLY A 135 10.60 9.49 -10.29
CA GLY A 135 9.25 9.27 -9.75
C GLY A 135 8.86 7.78 -9.66
N VAL A 136 9.26 6.97 -10.65
CA VAL A 136 9.08 5.51 -10.62
C VAL A 136 9.89 4.88 -9.48
N PHE A 137 11.15 5.26 -9.30
CA PHE A 137 11.98 4.75 -8.18
C PHE A 137 11.40 5.15 -6.82
N ALA A 138 10.90 6.37 -6.67
CA ALA A 138 10.20 6.79 -5.46
C ALA A 138 8.94 5.95 -5.21
N ALA A 139 8.14 5.64 -6.24
CA ALA A 139 6.96 4.80 -6.12
C ALA A 139 7.30 3.36 -5.72
N ARG A 140 8.40 2.79 -6.25
CA ARG A 140 8.91 1.47 -5.85
C ARG A 140 9.35 1.43 -4.40
N ALA A 141 10.00 2.48 -3.92
CA ALA A 141 10.38 2.60 -2.51
C ALA A 141 9.15 2.72 -1.61
N ASN A 142 8.13 3.47 -2.01
CA ASN A 142 6.86 3.57 -1.29
C ASN A 142 6.09 2.23 -1.26
N MET A 143 6.15 1.43 -2.32
CA MET A 143 5.58 0.09 -2.32
C MET A 143 6.28 -0.81 -1.27
N ARG A 144 7.60 -0.69 -1.09
CA ARG A 144 8.32 -1.40 -0.02
C ARG A 144 7.86 -0.96 1.38
N LEU A 145 7.54 0.33 1.58
CA LEU A 145 6.94 0.79 2.85
C LEU A 145 5.58 0.13 3.10
N THR A 146 4.74 0.02 2.06
CA THR A 146 3.46 -0.68 2.16
C THR A 146 3.66 -2.16 2.49
N GLU A 147 4.62 -2.83 1.85
CA GLU A 147 5.00 -4.21 2.17
C GLU A 147 5.39 -4.36 3.64
N GLN A 148 6.27 -3.50 4.15
CA GLN A 148 6.68 -3.51 5.55
C GLN A 148 5.50 -3.34 6.50
N ALA A 149 4.62 -2.38 6.22
CA ALA A 149 3.44 -2.12 7.04
C ALA A 149 2.51 -3.36 7.09
N ILE A 150 2.28 -4.02 5.96
CA ILE A 150 1.43 -5.19 5.88
C ILE A 150 2.05 -6.38 6.62
N LEU A 151 3.35 -6.63 6.46
CA LEU A 151 4.05 -7.70 7.17
C LEU A 151 4.04 -7.45 8.70
N GLN A 152 4.25 -6.22 9.13
CA GLN A 152 4.18 -5.84 10.55
C GLN A 152 2.76 -5.98 11.11
N ASN A 153 1.75 -5.51 10.38
CA ASN A 153 0.34 -5.64 10.75
C ASN A 153 -0.08 -7.11 10.78
N GLY A 154 0.38 -7.92 9.83
CA GLY A 154 0.15 -9.37 9.79
C GLY A 154 0.73 -10.08 11.00
N ALA A 155 1.99 -9.79 11.36
CA ALA A 155 2.62 -10.32 12.55
C ALA A 155 1.88 -9.89 13.82
N THR A 156 1.43 -8.64 13.88
CA THR A 156 0.66 -8.10 15.02
C THR A 156 -0.70 -8.79 15.14
N ALA A 157 -1.42 -8.96 14.04
CA ALA A 157 -2.71 -9.63 14.02
C ALA A 157 -2.60 -11.10 14.44
N TYR A 158 -1.60 -11.81 13.91
CA TYR A 158 -1.29 -13.20 14.29
C TYR A 158 -1.04 -13.34 15.80
N MET A 159 -0.15 -12.51 16.33
CA MET A 159 0.21 -12.54 17.77
C MET A 159 -0.94 -12.10 18.67
N ASN A 160 -1.83 -11.22 18.21
CA ASN A 160 -3.04 -10.85 18.95
C ASN A 160 -4.00 -12.04 19.09
N VAL A 161 -4.24 -12.80 18.02
CA VAL A 161 -5.09 -14.01 18.11
C VAL A 161 -4.50 -15.03 19.07
N LEU A 162 -3.19 -15.26 19.02
CA LEU A 162 -2.51 -16.16 19.97
C LEU A 162 -2.66 -15.68 21.42
N ARG A 163 -2.44 -14.39 21.68
CA ARG A 163 -2.59 -13.80 23.02
C ARG A 163 -4.02 -13.97 23.53
N GLU A 164 -5.03 -13.56 22.72
CA GLU A 164 -6.42 -13.61 23.17
C GLU A 164 -6.91 -15.03 23.37
N THR A 165 -6.43 -15.99 22.57
CA THR A 165 -6.71 -17.41 22.78
C THR A 165 -6.14 -17.91 24.12
N ALA A 166 -4.91 -17.53 24.44
CA ALA A 166 -4.29 -17.88 25.71
C ALA A 166 -4.99 -17.21 26.91
N VAL A 167 -5.33 -15.92 26.79
CA VAL A 167 -6.06 -15.16 27.81
C VAL A 167 -7.45 -15.77 28.06
N LEU A 168 -8.18 -16.12 27.00
CA LEU A 168 -9.50 -16.77 27.11
C LEU A 168 -9.39 -18.11 27.86
N SER A 169 -8.36 -18.92 27.56
CA SER A 169 -8.09 -20.18 28.25
C SER A 169 -7.79 -19.95 29.75
N LEU A 170 -6.96 -18.97 30.08
CA LEU A 170 -6.65 -18.59 31.47
C LEU A 170 -7.92 -18.16 32.24
N ARG A 171 -8.77 -17.33 31.63
CA ARG A 171 -10.03 -16.87 32.24
C ARG A 171 -11.04 -18.00 32.40
N LYS A 172 -11.14 -18.92 31.42
CA LYS A 172 -11.96 -20.11 31.51
C LYS A 172 -11.53 -21.01 32.68
N ASN A 173 -10.22 -21.24 32.82
CA ASN A 173 -9.69 -22.03 33.92
C ASN A 173 -9.92 -21.33 35.28
N ASN A 174 -9.84 -19.98 35.32
CA ASN A 174 -10.14 -19.23 36.54
C ASN A 174 -11.59 -19.40 37.00
N ILE A 175 -12.56 -19.40 36.08
CA ILE A 175 -13.98 -19.69 36.41
C ILE A 175 -14.10 -21.04 37.07
N ALA A 176 -13.49 -22.09 36.50
CA ALA A 176 -13.56 -23.45 37.08
C ALA A 176 -12.96 -23.49 38.50
N VAL A 177 -11.85 -22.78 38.73
CA VAL A 177 -11.24 -22.68 40.08
C VAL A 177 -12.17 -21.95 41.05
N LEU A 178 -12.80 -20.86 40.63
CA LEU A 178 -13.70 -20.08 41.47
C LEU A 178 -15.01 -20.80 41.74
N GLU A 179 -15.51 -21.61 40.82
CA GLU A 179 -16.68 -22.51 41.05
C GLU A 179 -16.37 -23.58 42.13
N GLN A 180 -15.17 -24.17 42.06
CA GLN A 180 -14.71 -25.05 43.11
C GLN A 180 -14.55 -24.33 44.47
N GLN A 181 -13.98 -23.13 44.46
CA GLN A 181 -13.80 -22.33 45.68
C GLN A 181 -15.15 -21.96 46.31
N LEU A 182 -16.14 -21.55 45.50
CA LEU A 182 -17.50 -21.25 45.97
C LEU A 182 -18.13 -22.48 46.65
N LYS A 183 -18.04 -23.67 46.00
CA LYS A 183 -18.54 -24.90 46.56
C LYS A 183 -17.90 -25.23 47.94
N LEU A 184 -16.57 -25.14 48.00
CA LEU A 184 -15.84 -25.33 49.26
C LEU A 184 -16.26 -24.34 50.35
N THR A 185 -16.51 -23.08 50.00
CA THR A 185 -17.01 -22.05 50.93
C THR A 185 -18.43 -22.36 51.42
N GLN A 186 -19.30 -22.85 50.52
CA GLN A 186 -20.65 -23.30 50.90
C GLN A 186 -20.63 -24.52 51.83
N ASP A 187 -19.75 -25.49 51.55
CA ASP A 187 -19.60 -26.69 52.42
C ASP A 187 -19.12 -26.30 53.82
N ARG A 188 -18.15 -25.36 53.92
CA ARG A 188 -17.65 -24.84 55.21
C ARG A 188 -18.68 -23.99 55.94
N PHE A 189 -19.54 -23.27 55.25
CA PHE A 189 -20.64 -22.53 55.86
C PHE A 189 -21.68 -23.51 56.49
N ASN A 190 -21.98 -24.58 55.83
CA ASN A 190 -22.94 -25.59 56.31
C ASN A 190 -22.48 -26.25 57.65
N VAL A 191 -21.15 -26.26 57.91
CA VAL A 191 -20.58 -26.75 59.16
C VAL A 191 -20.22 -25.61 60.16
N GLY A 192 -20.55 -24.36 59.80
CA GLY A 192 -20.35 -23.20 60.67
C GLY A 192 -18.95 -22.63 60.75
N GLU A 193 -18.03 -22.98 59.82
CA GLU A 193 -16.63 -22.52 59.80
C GLU A 193 -16.44 -21.12 59.18
N VAL A 194 -17.34 -20.70 58.31
CA VAL A 194 -17.26 -19.43 57.60
C VAL A 194 -18.58 -18.65 57.63
N THR A 195 -18.56 -17.37 57.26
CA THR A 195 -19.74 -16.49 57.36
C THR A 195 -20.51 -16.44 56.04
N ARG A 196 -21.74 -15.92 56.07
CA ARG A 196 -22.54 -15.64 54.89
C ARG A 196 -21.88 -14.61 53.97
N THR A 197 -21.07 -13.72 54.54
CA THR A 197 -20.28 -12.75 53.81
C THR A 197 -19.23 -13.42 52.92
N ASP A 198 -18.59 -14.50 53.38
CA ASP A 198 -17.60 -15.25 52.61
C ASP A 198 -18.22 -15.89 51.35
N ILE A 199 -19.45 -16.41 51.46
CA ILE A 199 -20.21 -16.95 50.32
C ILE A 199 -20.48 -15.79 49.33
N ALA A 200 -21.01 -14.67 49.80
CA ALA A 200 -21.32 -13.53 48.94
C ALA A 200 -20.08 -12.98 48.23
N GLN A 201 -18.92 -12.99 48.85
CA GLN A 201 -17.62 -12.58 48.23
C GLN A 201 -17.20 -13.61 47.15
N ALA A 202 -17.33 -14.89 47.39
CA ALA A 202 -17.00 -15.91 46.43
C ALA A 202 -17.96 -15.86 45.21
N GLU A 203 -19.25 -15.64 45.43
CA GLU A 203 -20.25 -15.40 44.35
C GLU A 203 -19.95 -14.16 43.53
N ALA A 204 -19.61 -13.03 44.19
CA ALA A 204 -19.23 -11.80 43.51
C ALA A 204 -17.97 -11.99 42.64
N SER A 205 -16.94 -12.69 43.18
CA SER A 205 -15.73 -12.99 42.43
C SER A 205 -15.98 -13.90 41.23
N LEU A 206 -16.86 -14.89 41.35
CA LEU A 206 -17.27 -15.77 40.24
C LEU A 206 -18.05 -14.95 39.18
N ALA A 207 -18.98 -14.09 39.59
CA ALA A 207 -19.73 -13.23 38.68
C ALA A 207 -18.82 -12.29 37.91
N GLN A 208 -17.83 -11.67 38.57
CA GLN A 208 -16.81 -10.85 37.96
C GLN A 208 -15.97 -11.66 36.94
N ALA A 209 -15.51 -12.86 37.29
CA ALA A 209 -14.73 -13.71 36.42
C ALA A 209 -15.51 -14.12 35.15
N ARG A 210 -16.82 -14.35 35.26
CA ARG A 210 -17.71 -14.62 34.12
C ARG A 210 -17.81 -13.40 33.21
N THR A 211 -17.96 -12.20 33.75
CA THR A 211 -17.95 -10.94 32.98
C THR A 211 -16.64 -10.78 32.19
N GLU A 212 -15.51 -11.00 32.86
CA GLU A 212 -14.18 -10.90 32.24
C GLU A 212 -13.96 -11.98 31.16
N PHE A 213 -14.51 -13.17 31.33
CA PHE A 213 -14.48 -14.22 30.31
C PHE A 213 -15.26 -13.82 29.05
N TYR A 214 -16.47 -13.27 29.19
CA TYR A 214 -17.25 -12.79 28.05
C TYR A 214 -16.56 -11.61 27.33
N ALA A 215 -15.93 -10.72 28.09
CA ALA A 215 -15.13 -9.65 27.52
C ALA A 215 -13.91 -10.18 26.72
N ALA A 216 -13.20 -11.18 27.25
CA ALA A 216 -12.11 -11.84 26.54
C ALA A 216 -12.59 -12.61 25.29
N GLN A 217 -13.77 -13.21 25.33
CA GLN A 217 -14.39 -13.86 24.18
C GLN A 217 -14.71 -12.86 23.07
N ALA A 218 -15.26 -11.69 23.42
CA ALA A 218 -15.50 -10.62 22.47
C ALA A 218 -14.19 -10.10 21.85
N GLN A 219 -13.15 -9.91 22.68
CA GLN A 219 -11.84 -9.45 22.21
C GLN A 219 -11.18 -10.47 21.26
N LEU A 220 -11.30 -11.77 21.53
CA LEU A 220 -10.83 -12.81 20.61
C LEU A 220 -11.55 -12.73 19.26
N LYS A 221 -12.88 -12.54 19.25
CA LYS A 221 -13.64 -12.38 18.01
C LYS A 221 -13.17 -11.16 17.21
N ASN A 222 -12.90 -10.04 17.89
CA ASN A 222 -12.36 -8.84 17.25
C ASN A 222 -10.96 -9.09 16.64
N SER A 223 -10.10 -9.80 17.36
CA SER A 223 -8.77 -10.18 16.88
C SER A 223 -8.83 -11.12 15.67
N ILE A 224 -9.78 -12.07 15.65
CA ILE A 224 -10.03 -12.94 14.49
C ILE A 224 -10.50 -12.14 13.29
N ALA A 225 -11.42 -11.19 13.48
CA ALA A 225 -11.90 -10.32 12.39
C ALA A 225 -10.76 -9.48 11.79
N ASN A 226 -9.91 -8.90 12.65
CA ASN A 226 -8.73 -8.14 12.20
C ASN A 226 -7.70 -9.04 11.48
N TYR A 227 -7.45 -10.25 11.99
CA TYR A 227 -6.61 -11.24 11.33
C TYR A 227 -7.12 -11.55 9.93
N ARG A 228 -8.42 -11.84 9.79
CA ARG A 228 -9.05 -12.11 8.50
C ARG A 228 -8.96 -10.92 7.55
N GLN A 229 -9.09 -9.70 8.04
CA GLN A 229 -8.95 -8.49 7.23
C GLN A 229 -7.55 -8.38 6.62
N ILE A 230 -6.49 -8.68 7.39
CA ILE A 230 -5.10 -8.48 6.95
C ILE A 230 -4.58 -9.68 6.16
N ILE A 231 -4.89 -10.91 6.60
CA ILE A 231 -4.32 -12.16 6.06
C ILE A 231 -5.25 -12.80 5.01
N GLY A 232 -6.55 -12.47 5.04
CA GLY A 232 -7.54 -12.91 4.04
C GLY A 232 -8.27 -14.22 4.37
N VAL A 233 -7.88 -14.94 5.41
CA VAL A 233 -8.49 -16.21 5.84
C VAL A 233 -8.72 -16.22 7.35
N ASP A 234 -9.62 -17.08 7.82
CA ASP A 234 -9.81 -17.29 9.25
C ASP A 234 -8.64 -18.07 9.86
N PRO A 235 -8.18 -17.71 11.08
CA PRO A 235 -7.11 -18.42 11.74
C PRO A 235 -7.56 -19.86 12.10
N THR A 236 -6.70 -20.81 11.82
CA THR A 236 -6.91 -22.20 12.22
C THR A 236 -6.17 -22.50 13.54
N HIS A 237 -5.34 -23.52 13.63
CA HIS A 237 -4.48 -23.76 14.76
C HIS A 237 -3.16 -23.01 14.60
N LEU A 238 -3.02 -21.85 15.29
CA LEU A 238 -1.83 -21.02 15.22
C LEU A 238 -0.72 -21.57 16.11
N GLU A 239 0.50 -21.68 15.56
CA GLU A 239 1.70 -22.07 16.31
C GLU A 239 2.34 -20.88 17.04
N PRO A 240 3.00 -21.10 18.18
CA PRO A 240 3.78 -20.07 18.84
C PRO A 240 4.85 -19.50 17.90
N ALA A 241 4.86 -18.18 17.70
CA ALA A 241 5.81 -17.52 16.81
C ALA A 241 7.11 -17.17 17.55
N ARG A 242 8.22 -17.14 16.81
CA ARG A 242 9.52 -16.74 17.32
C ARG A 242 9.83 -15.29 16.93
N PRO A 243 10.56 -14.51 17.79
CA PRO A 243 11.04 -13.20 17.42
C PRO A 243 12.03 -13.26 16.26
N VAL A 244 12.07 -12.21 15.44
CA VAL A 244 12.97 -12.09 14.27
C VAL A 244 14.27 -11.34 14.61
N GLU A 245 14.68 -11.33 15.87
CA GLU A 245 15.83 -10.61 16.39
C GLU A 245 17.15 -10.99 15.71
N GLN A 246 17.24 -12.19 15.14
CA GLN A 246 18.42 -12.67 14.40
C GLN A 246 18.78 -11.83 13.17
N TYR A 247 17.80 -11.09 12.61
CA TYR A 247 18.00 -10.22 11.44
C TYR A 247 18.37 -8.78 11.82
N LEU A 248 18.36 -8.45 13.13
CA LEU A 248 18.65 -7.12 13.61
C LEU A 248 20.16 -6.92 13.82
N PRO A 249 20.70 -5.71 13.54
CA PRO A 249 22.03 -5.31 13.95
C PRO A 249 22.20 -5.42 15.46
N LYS A 250 23.42 -5.75 15.90
CA LYS A 250 23.71 -5.99 17.32
C LYS A 250 23.74 -4.70 18.17
N SER A 251 24.07 -3.54 17.57
CA SER A 251 24.10 -2.25 18.25
C SER A 251 23.07 -1.29 17.65
N LEU A 252 22.60 -0.35 18.46
CA LEU A 252 21.68 0.71 18.06
C LEU A 252 22.30 1.61 17.00
N GLU A 253 23.59 1.94 17.14
CA GLU A 253 24.33 2.80 16.22
C GLU A 253 24.40 2.17 14.83
N ALA A 254 24.78 0.89 14.73
CA ALA A 254 24.79 0.16 13.47
C ALA A 254 23.37 0.06 12.85
N ALA A 255 22.33 -0.04 13.68
CA ALA A 255 20.95 -0.04 13.19
C ALA A 255 20.54 1.31 12.59
N ILE A 256 20.95 2.42 13.19
CA ILE A 256 20.69 3.77 12.68
C ILE A 256 21.44 3.97 11.36
N GLU A 257 22.72 3.59 11.26
CA GLU A 257 23.50 3.73 10.03
C GLU A 257 22.84 2.97 8.87
N VAL A 258 22.45 1.72 9.09
CA VAL A 258 21.75 0.90 8.10
C VAL A 258 20.42 1.55 7.70
N ALA A 259 19.63 2.01 8.68
CA ALA A 259 18.33 2.61 8.42
C ALA A 259 18.43 3.90 7.58
N LEU A 260 19.42 4.75 7.83
CA LEU A 260 19.61 5.98 7.08
C LEU A 260 19.96 5.76 5.60
N VAL A 261 20.47 4.57 5.26
CA VAL A 261 20.83 4.19 3.86
C VAL A 261 19.74 3.35 3.22
N GLU A 262 19.23 2.32 3.93
CA GLU A 262 18.39 1.29 3.34
C GLU A 262 16.88 1.51 3.54
N HIS A 263 16.49 2.38 4.49
CA HIS A 263 15.06 2.57 4.79
C HIS A 263 14.28 3.11 3.59
N PRO A 264 13.23 2.42 3.13
CA PRO A 264 12.53 2.78 1.90
C PRO A 264 11.96 4.20 1.90
N GLY A 265 11.59 4.74 3.07
CA GLY A 265 11.12 6.13 3.21
C GLY A 265 12.21 7.16 2.90
N VAL A 266 13.46 6.91 3.32
CA VAL A 266 14.61 7.77 2.99
C VAL A 266 14.92 7.67 1.51
N VAL A 267 14.95 6.45 0.96
CA VAL A 267 15.19 6.21 -0.47
C VAL A 267 14.13 6.90 -1.33
N ALA A 268 12.84 6.82 -0.96
CA ALA A 268 11.76 7.50 -1.66
C ALA A 268 11.94 9.02 -1.65
N ALA A 269 12.30 9.60 -0.49
CA ALA A 269 12.53 11.04 -0.36
C ALA A 269 13.74 11.51 -1.19
N LEU A 270 14.83 10.74 -1.25
CA LEU A 270 15.98 11.05 -2.09
C LEU A 270 15.62 11.04 -3.58
N HIS A 271 14.86 10.05 -4.06
CA HIS A 271 14.38 10.06 -5.45
C HIS A 271 13.40 11.20 -5.74
N GLN A 272 12.68 11.72 -4.75
CA GLN A 272 11.89 12.94 -4.90
C GLN A 272 12.77 14.17 -5.03
N VAL A 273 13.93 14.23 -4.36
CA VAL A 273 14.94 15.28 -4.57
C VAL A 273 15.47 15.22 -6.01
N ASP A 274 15.86 14.02 -6.49
CA ASP A 274 16.32 13.85 -7.88
C ASP A 274 15.25 14.34 -8.89
N ALA A 275 13.98 13.99 -8.66
CA ALA A 275 12.86 14.44 -9.50
C ALA A 275 12.70 15.96 -9.47
N ALA A 276 12.88 16.60 -8.30
CA ALA A 276 12.81 18.05 -8.16
C ALA A 276 14.00 18.77 -8.84
N GLU A 277 15.21 18.16 -8.79
CA GLU A 277 16.36 18.68 -9.54
C GLU A 277 16.12 18.66 -11.05
N MET A 278 15.55 17.57 -11.58
CA MET A 278 15.17 17.50 -12.99
C MET A 278 14.04 18.49 -13.33
N ALA A 279 13.14 18.77 -12.40
CA ALA A 279 12.11 19.80 -12.59
C ALA A 279 12.71 21.22 -12.72
N VAL A 280 13.76 21.55 -11.96
CA VAL A 280 14.52 22.81 -12.14
C VAL A 280 15.12 22.89 -13.53
N LYS A 281 15.80 21.83 -13.97
CA LYS A 281 16.41 21.77 -15.31
C LYS A 281 15.37 21.87 -16.43
N THR A 282 14.19 21.25 -16.24
CA THR A 282 13.06 21.38 -17.17
C THR A 282 12.57 22.82 -17.26
N ALA A 283 12.48 23.53 -16.12
CA ALA A 283 12.10 24.93 -16.10
C ALA A 283 13.17 25.84 -16.76
N GLU A 284 14.46 25.55 -16.56
CA GLU A 284 15.56 26.24 -17.21
C GLU A 284 15.58 26.03 -18.73
N ALA A 285 15.16 24.86 -19.21
CA ALA A 285 15.04 24.56 -20.64
C ALA A 285 14.04 25.48 -21.37
N ALA A 286 13.06 26.08 -20.66
CA ALA A 286 12.14 27.06 -21.23
C ALA A 286 12.83 28.35 -21.74
N LEU A 287 14.07 28.65 -21.32
CA LEU A 287 14.88 29.73 -21.82
C LEU A 287 15.68 29.38 -23.08
N SER A 288 15.71 28.10 -23.46
CA SER A 288 16.47 27.60 -24.59
C SER A 288 15.66 27.67 -25.89
N PRO A 289 16.32 27.77 -27.05
CA PRO A 289 15.66 27.64 -28.34
C PRO A 289 14.97 26.29 -28.49
N SER A 290 13.85 26.24 -29.22
CA SER A 290 13.19 24.98 -29.61
C SER A 290 13.06 24.88 -31.12
N LEU A 291 13.24 23.65 -31.65
CA LEU A 291 13.13 23.33 -33.06
C LEU A 291 12.08 22.27 -33.28
N SER A 292 11.09 22.54 -34.08
CA SER A 292 10.06 21.58 -34.48
C SER A 292 9.96 21.48 -36.01
N VAL A 293 9.57 20.31 -36.48
CA VAL A 293 9.20 20.09 -37.88
C VAL A 293 7.69 19.84 -37.90
N ASN A 294 7.02 20.63 -38.77
CA ASN A 294 5.60 20.56 -38.98
C ASN A 294 5.32 20.19 -40.46
N ALA A 295 4.46 19.21 -40.67
CA ALA A 295 3.98 18.87 -42.03
C ALA A 295 2.45 18.89 -42.04
N GLN A 296 1.90 19.44 -43.11
CA GLN A 296 0.45 19.57 -43.28
C GLN A 296 0.03 19.12 -44.68
N VAL A 297 -1.02 18.36 -44.74
CA VAL A 297 -1.73 18.04 -46.00
C VAL A 297 -3.20 18.39 -45.78
N SER A 298 -3.71 19.32 -46.60
CA SER A 298 -5.07 19.82 -46.45
C SER A 298 -5.80 19.74 -47.80
N ASN A 299 -7.02 19.25 -47.80
CA ASN A 299 -7.94 19.27 -48.88
C ASN A 299 -9.23 19.96 -48.44
N GLN A 300 -9.54 21.09 -49.07
CA GLN A 300 -10.65 21.95 -48.69
C GLN A 300 -11.54 22.27 -49.87
N TYR A 301 -12.85 22.33 -49.63
CA TYR A 301 -13.89 22.66 -50.60
C TYR A 301 -14.71 23.82 -50.05
N ASP A 302 -15.15 24.71 -50.98
CA ASP A 302 -15.97 25.91 -50.71
C ASP A 302 -15.41 26.85 -49.65
N ASN A 303 -14.09 26.86 -49.46
CA ASN A 303 -13.42 27.59 -48.37
C ASN A 303 -12.65 28.82 -48.90
N PHE A 304 -12.72 29.14 -50.17
CA PHE A 304 -11.95 30.26 -50.74
C PHE A 304 -12.85 31.45 -50.95
N ASN A 305 -12.83 32.38 -50.01
CA ASN A 305 -13.40 33.76 -50.09
C ASN A 305 -14.72 33.90 -50.86
N GLY A 306 -15.70 33.00 -50.60
CA GLY A 306 -17.03 33.12 -51.21
C GLY A 306 -17.17 32.61 -52.64
N LEU A 307 -16.18 31.87 -53.15
CA LEU A 307 -16.29 31.25 -54.46
C LEU A 307 -16.91 29.84 -54.30
N PRO A 308 -18.21 29.65 -54.58
CA PRO A 308 -18.87 28.35 -54.54
C PRO A 308 -18.20 27.38 -55.50
N GLY A 309 -17.97 26.13 -55.08
CA GLY A 309 -17.30 25.11 -55.86
C GLY A 309 -15.76 25.17 -55.84
N SER A 310 -15.18 26.10 -55.08
CA SER A 310 -13.74 26.21 -54.95
C SER A 310 -13.11 24.99 -54.29
N ARG A 311 -11.96 24.53 -54.79
CA ARG A 311 -11.19 23.39 -54.25
C ARG A 311 -9.76 23.86 -54.05
N ALA A 312 -9.22 23.57 -52.84
CA ALA A 312 -7.85 23.89 -52.52
C ALA A 312 -7.16 22.67 -51.97
N PHE A 313 -6.01 22.32 -52.50
CA PHE A 313 -5.12 21.31 -51.96
C PHE A 313 -3.80 21.95 -51.58
N PHE A 314 -3.41 21.74 -50.35
CA PHE A 314 -2.13 22.22 -49.80
C PHE A 314 -1.36 21.06 -49.22
N ALA A 315 -0.09 20.95 -49.55
CA ALA A 315 0.84 20.03 -48.92
C ALA A 315 2.16 20.76 -48.69
N GLY A 316 2.67 20.67 -47.50
CA GLY A 316 3.91 21.36 -47.17
C GLY A 316 4.54 20.83 -45.89
N ALA A 317 5.83 20.99 -45.76
CA ALA A 317 6.60 20.77 -44.54
C ALA A 317 7.46 22.01 -44.22
N SER A 318 7.57 22.32 -42.95
CA SER A 318 8.37 23.47 -42.50
C SER A 318 9.12 23.13 -41.20
N GLY A 319 10.35 23.60 -41.10
CA GLY A 319 11.09 23.69 -39.83
C GLY A 319 10.76 25.02 -39.16
N GLN A 320 10.44 24.95 -37.86
CA GLN A 320 10.17 26.14 -37.04
C GLN A 320 11.17 26.21 -35.90
N LEU A 321 12.02 27.20 -35.89
CA LEU A 321 12.90 27.56 -34.78
C LEU A 321 12.23 28.66 -33.95
N ASN A 322 11.99 28.40 -32.69
CA ASN A 322 11.49 29.38 -31.73
C ASN A 322 12.58 29.72 -30.71
N VAL A 323 12.99 30.98 -30.66
CA VAL A 323 14.00 31.48 -29.71
C VAL A 323 13.31 32.46 -28.76
N PRO A 324 13.04 32.06 -27.50
CA PRO A 324 12.42 32.95 -26.54
C PRO A 324 13.41 34.06 -26.14
N LEU A 325 13.04 35.32 -26.33
CA LEU A 325 13.86 36.44 -25.92
C LEU A 325 13.40 37.02 -24.56
N TYR A 326 12.12 37.27 -24.43
CA TYR A 326 11.50 37.75 -23.21
C TYR A 326 9.99 37.47 -23.23
N GLN A 327 9.46 36.84 -22.19
CA GLN A 327 8.05 36.41 -22.07
C GLN A 327 7.42 37.03 -20.81
N GLY A 328 7.70 38.29 -20.50
CA GLY A 328 7.14 38.98 -19.34
C GLY A 328 7.71 38.52 -17.98
N GLY A 329 8.78 37.71 -17.95
CA GLY A 329 9.45 37.27 -16.72
C GLY A 329 8.86 36.05 -16.06
N SER A 330 7.83 35.40 -16.67
CA SER A 330 7.18 34.19 -16.14
C SER A 330 8.13 33.01 -16.04
N GLU A 331 9.06 32.86 -16.98
CA GLU A 331 10.08 31.82 -17.03
C GLU A 331 11.02 31.91 -15.82
N TYR A 332 11.51 33.11 -15.55
CA TYR A 332 12.39 33.35 -14.39
C TYR A 332 11.66 33.09 -13.07
N ALA A 333 10.38 33.44 -12.98
CA ALA A 333 9.56 33.15 -11.81
C ALA A 333 9.36 31.62 -11.64
N SER A 334 9.10 30.90 -12.74
CA SER A 334 8.94 29.45 -12.75
C SER A 334 10.22 28.72 -12.33
N ILE A 335 11.40 29.21 -12.80
CA ILE A 335 12.70 28.67 -12.37
C ILE A 335 12.93 28.91 -10.88
N ARG A 336 12.66 30.12 -10.36
CA ARG A 336 12.78 30.39 -8.92
C ARG A 336 11.83 29.52 -8.11
N GLN A 337 10.58 29.35 -8.55
CA GLN A 337 9.62 28.47 -7.92
C GLN A 337 10.12 27.02 -7.88
N ALA A 338 10.64 26.49 -8.99
CA ALA A 338 11.20 25.14 -9.04
C ALA A 338 12.41 24.97 -8.09
N LYS A 339 13.26 26.00 -7.95
CA LYS A 339 14.39 25.99 -6.99
C LYS A 339 13.91 25.96 -5.54
N GLU A 340 12.86 26.71 -5.19
CA GLU A 340 12.27 26.65 -3.85
C GLU A 340 11.61 25.27 -3.58
N GLN A 341 10.96 24.66 -4.59
CA GLN A 341 10.42 23.30 -4.49
C GLN A 341 11.53 22.26 -4.31
N LEU A 342 12.69 22.43 -4.94
CA LEU A 342 13.86 21.61 -4.68
C LEU A 342 14.37 21.78 -3.25
N GLY A 343 14.43 23.02 -2.75
CA GLY A 343 14.75 23.30 -1.34
C GLY A 343 13.79 22.57 -0.39
N GLN A 344 12.49 22.64 -0.66
CA GLN A 344 11.47 21.92 0.10
C GLN A 344 11.67 20.39 0.05
N ALA A 345 11.99 19.83 -1.11
CA ALA A 345 12.23 18.37 -1.25
C ALA A 345 13.45 17.93 -0.43
N ARG A 346 14.54 18.72 -0.41
CA ARG A 346 15.73 18.45 0.41
C ARG A 346 15.42 18.46 1.91
N LEU A 347 14.71 19.48 2.39
CA LEU A 347 14.28 19.56 3.78
C LEU A 347 13.36 18.37 4.15
N ASN A 348 12.48 17.95 3.24
CA ASN A 348 11.65 16.77 3.46
C ASN A 348 12.49 15.47 3.58
N ALA A 349 13.56 15.33 2.80
CA ALA A 349 14.48 14.20 2.92
C ALA A 349 15.22 14.21 4.28
N ASP A 350 15.61 15.39 4.78
CA ASP A 350 16.22 15.51 6.11
C ASP A 350 15.22 15.20 7.23
N LEU A 351 13.99 15.70 7.14
CA LEU A 351 12.90 15.33 8.06
C LEU A 351 12.64 13.82 8.08
N GLN A 352 12.68 13.18 6.91
CA GLN A 352 12.49 11.73 6.82
C GLN A 352 13.65 10.97 7.49
N ARG A 353 14.89 11.43 7.34
CA ARG A 353 16.06 10.84 8.03
C ARG A 353 15.93 10.95 9.55
N ASP A 354 15.53 12.12 10.05
CA ASP A 354 15.34 12.32 11.48
C ASP A 354 14.18 11.47 12.05
N SER A 355 13.07 11.36 11.29
CA SER A 355 11.95 10.50 11.64
C SER A 355 12.34 9.03 11.72
N VAL A 356 13.13 8.55 10.74
CA VAL A 356 13.63 7.17 10.72
C VAL A 356 14.58 6.93 11.90
N ARG A 357 15.50 7.86 12.19
CA ARG A 357 16.38 7.77 13.38
C ARG A 357 15.58 7.64 14.66
N ALA A 358 14.58 8.50 14.85
CA ALA A 358 13.72 8.46 16.04
C ALA A 358 12.93 7.14 16.12
N SER A 359 12.43 6.64 14.99
CA SER A 359 11.72 5.37 14.91
C SER A 359 12.59 4.17 15.28
N VAL A 360 13.86 4.14 14.83
CA VAL A 360 14.83 3.10 15.20
C VAL A 360 15.11 3.12 16.68
N VAL A 361 15.40 4.30 17.26
CA VAL A 361 15.65 4.44 18.69
C VAL A 361 14.46 3.95 19.52
N SER A 362 13.25 4.38 19.15
CA SER A 362 12.02 3.98 19.83
C SER A 362 11.77 2.48 19.75
N SER A 363 11.90 1.88 18.55
CA SER A 363 11.63 0.46 18.34
C SER A 363 12.63 -0.46 19.04
N TYR A 364 13.91 -0.06 19.10
CA TYR A 364 14.92 -0.79 19.88
C TYR A 364 14.65 -0.68 21.39
N GLY A 365 14.28 0.50 21.91
CA GLY A 365 13.89 0.67 23.30
C GLY A 365 12.66 -0.17 23.67
N LEU A 366 11.67 -0.24 22.79
CA LEU A 366 10.50 -1.11 22.98
C LEU A 366 10.87 -2.60 22.99
N LEU A 367 11.79 -3.03 22.13
CA LEU A 367 12.26 -4.41 22.11
C LEU A 367 13.02 -4.77 23.38
N GLU A 368 13.88 -3.89 23.87
CA GLU A 368 14.61 -4.07 25.12
C GLU A 368 13.66 -4.14 26.31
N THR A 369 12.69 -3.23 26.37
CA THR A 369 11.63 -3.22 27.39
C THR A 369 10.82 -4.53 27.34
N ALA A 370 10.44 -5.02 26.15
CA ALA A 370 9.68 -6.26 26.03
C ALA A 370 10.50 -7.48 26.49
N ARG A 371 11.82 -7.52 26.25
CA ARG A 371 12.71 -8.56 26.81
C ARG A 371 12.76 -8.54 28.32
N ALA A 372 12.94 -7.36 28.90
CA ALA A 372 12.98 -7.18 30.36
C ALA A 372 11.63 -7.54 30.99
N SER A 373 10.51 -7.17 30.35
CA SER A 373 9.16 -7.45 30.83
C SER A 373 8.86 -8.96 30.89
N ILE A 374 9.40 -9.77 30.00
CA ILE A 374 9.25 -11.23 30.07
C ILE A 374 9.94 -11.76 31.33
N VAL A 375 11.17 -11.33 31.62
CA VAL A 375 11.94 -11.80 32.80
C VAL A 375 11.23 -11.42 34.09
N SER A 376 10.76 -10.19 34.21
CA SER A 376 10.04 -9.69 35.39
C SER A 376 8.66 -10.37 35.53
N SER A 377 7.91 -10.56 34.44
CA SER A 377 6.61 -11.26 34.47
C SER A 377 6.74 -12.73 34.84
N GLN A 378 7.80 -13.41 34.39
CA GLN A 378 8.10 -14.78 34.81
C GLN A 378 8.40 -14.87 36.32
N ALA A 379 9.14 -13.90 36.84
CA ALA A 379 9.40 -13.82 38.28
C ALA A 379 8.10 -13.54 39.07
N ALA A 380 7.26 -12.63 38.58
CA ALA A 380 5.96 -12.32 39.17
C ALA A 380 5.01 -13.55 39.17
N VAL A 381 4.99 -14.35 38.11
CA VAL A 381 4.18 -15.58 38.08
C VAL A 381 4.68 -16.56 39.14
N ARG A 382 5.97 -16.83 39.24
CA ARG A 382 6.54 -17.72 40.31
C ARG A 382 6.23 -17.24 41.70
N ALA A 383 6.38 -15.94 41.95
CA ALA A 383 6.07 -15.34 43.28
C ALA A 383 4.57 -15.47 43.60
N ALA A 384 3.68 -15.17 42.66
CA ALA A 384 2.24 -15.29 42.83
C ALA A 384 1.78 -16.75 43.03
N GLU A 385 2.40 -17.73 42.35
CA GLU A 385 2.16 -19.16 42.58
C GLU A 385 2.53 -19.58 44.00
N THR A 386 3.70 -19.17 44.48
CA THR A 386 4.16 -19.42 45.86
C THR A 386 3.24 -18.75 46.88
N ALA A 387 2.89 -17.47 46.65
CA ALA A 387 1.97 -16.74 47.55
C ALA A 387 0.59 -17.41 47.59
N LEU A 388 0.02 -17.81 46.48
CA LEU A 388 -1.28 -18.49 46.47
C LEU A 388 -1.22 -19.84 47.19
N ALA A 389 -0.14 -20.60 47.00
CA ALA A 389 0.05 -21.88 47.70
C ALA A 389 0.13 -21.69 49.21
N GLY A 390 0.91 -20.67 49.68
CA GLY A 390 1.01 -20.30 51.09
C GLY A 390 -0.31 -19.81 51.67
N THR A 391 -0.97 -18.87 51.02
CA THR A 391 -2.26 -18.31 51.46
C THR A 391 -3.33 -19.41 51.58
N ARG A 392 -3.35 -20.38 50.64
CA ARG A 392 -4.26 -21.57 50.72
C ARG A 392 -3.94 -22.48 51.89
N ALA A 393 -2.65 -22.67 52.21
CA ALA A 393 -2.25 -23.49 53.37
C ALA A 393 -2.63 -22.78 54.69
N GLU A 394 -2.37 -21.48 54.79
CA GLU A 394 -2.73 -20.67 55.95
C GLU A 394 -4.27 -20.60 56.16
N ALA A 395 -5.03 -20.47 55.07
CA ALA A 395 -6.49 -20.46 55.11
C ALA A 395 -7.10 -21.82 55.59
N ARG A 396 -6.43 -22.95 55.35
CA ARG A 396 -6.88 -24.26 55.84
C ARG A 396 -6.77 -24.37 57.38
N VAL A 397 -5.83 -23.67 57.96
CA VAL A 397 -5.62 -23.65 59.42
C VAL A 397 -6.25 -22.40 60.09
N GLY A 398 -7.08 -21.65 59.34
CA GLY A 398 -7.84 -20.52 59.87
C GLY A 398 -7.05 -19.22 60.06
N GLN A 399 -5.79 -19.14 59.59
CA GLN A 399 -4.94 -17.94 59.73
C GLN A 399 -5.17 -16.90 58.62
N ARG A 400 -5.88 -17.26 57.57
CA ARG A 400 -6.24 -16.37 56.46
C ARG A 400 -7.71 -16.49 56.07
N THR A 401 -8.27 -15.44 55.53
CA THR A 401 -9.66 -15.37 55.09
C THR A 401 -9.85 -15.94 53.69
N THR A 402 -11.10 -16.28 53.37
CA THR A 402 -11.51 -16.65 52.01
C THR A 402 -11.16 -15.54 50.99
N LEU A 403 -11.30 -14.28 51.39
CA LEU A 403 -10.98 -13.12 50.57
C LEU A 403 -9.47 -13.07 50.20
N ASP A 404 -8.57 -13.41 51.15
CA ASP A 404 -7.13 -13.45 50.92
C ASP A 404 -6.79 -14.48 49.80
N VAL A 405 -7.45 -15.63 49.84
CA VAL A 405 -7.27 -16.66 48.80
C VAL A 405 -7.79 -16.23 47.45
N LEU A 406 -8.96 -15.56 47.39
CA LEU A 406 -9.51 -14.98 46.18
C LEU A 406 -8.60 -13.90 45.54
N ASN A 407 -8.06 -13.02 46.42
CA ASN A 407 -7.11 -11.99 46.00
C ASN A 407 -5.80 -12.57 45.46
N ALA A 408 -5.23 -13.57 46.11
CA ALA A 408 -4.04 -14.27 45.64
C ALA A 408 -4.27 -15.00 44.32
N GLN A 409 -5.48 -15.59 44.13
CA GLN A 409 -5.89 -16.20 42.87
C GLN A 409 -5.97 -15.18 41.72
N GLN A 410 -6.56 -14.00 42.00
CA GLN A 410 -6.65 -12.91 41.03
C GLN A 410 -5.26 -12.35 40.67
N ALA A 411 -4.36 -12.22 41.66
CA ALA A 411 -2.98 -11.79 41.45
C ALA A 411 -2.22 -12.77 40.53
N LEU A 412 -2.36 -14.07 40.74
CA LEU A 412 -1.76 -15.09 39.86
C LEU A 412 -2.32 -15.01 38.43
N LEU A 413 -3.64 -14.87 38.28
CA LEU A 413 -4.25 -14.69 36.96
C LEU A 413 -3.69 -13.48 36.24
N ASN A 414 -3.61 -12.32 36.93
CA ASN A 414 -3.07 -11.10 36.36
C ASN A 414 -1.60 -11.25 35.95
N ALA A 415 -0.78 -11.91 36.77
CA ALA A 415 0.62 -12.19 36.46
C ALA A 415 0.78 -13.07 35.20
N ARG A 416 -0.06 -14.09 35.07
CA ARG A 416 -0.06 -14.97 33.88
C ARG A 416 -0.52 -14.25 32.62
N VAL A 417 -1.54 -13.39 32.70
CA VAL A 417 -1.99 -12.56 31.57
C VAL A 417 -0.90 -11.57 31.17
N ALA A 418 -0.21 -10.97 32.13
CA ALA A 418 0.92 -10.06 31.86
C ALA A 418 2.07 -10.78 31.16
N LEU A 419 2.40 -12.01 31.54
CA LEU A 419 3.42 -12.84 30.89
C LEU A 419 3.06 -13.14 29.41
N VAL A 420 1.82 -13.54 29.16
CA VAL A 420 1.34 -13.80 27.78
C VAL A 420 1.42 -12.53 26.93
N SER A 421 1.05 -11.38 27.50
CA SER A 421 1.15 -10.09 26.84
C SER A 421 2.61 -9.71 26.53
N ALA A 422 3.52 -9.87 27.50
CA ALA A 422 4.95 -9.59 27.30
C ALA A 422 5.58 -10.50 26.21
N GLN A 423 5.19 -11.76 26.14
CA GLN A 423 5.64 -12.68 25.07
C GLN A 423 5.18 -12.20 23.69
N ARG A 424 3.92 -11.78 23.57
CA ARG A 424 3.39 -11.19 22.33
C ARG A 424 4.15 -9.92 21.97
N ASP A 425 4.37 -9.03 22.94
CA ASP A 425 4.99 -7.73 22.72
C ASP A 425 6.43 -7.87 22.24
N ARG A 426 7.18 -8.85 22.72
CA ARG A 426 8.54 -9.14 22.24
C ARG A 426 8.57 -9.51 20.75
N VAL A 427 7.66 -10.38 20.32
CA VAL A 427 7.59 -10.76 18.89
C VAL A 427 7.23 -9.54 18.05
N VAL A 428 6.17 -8.80 18.41
CA VAL A 428 5.73 -7.62 17.67
C VAL A 428 6.81 -6.53 17.63
N ALA A 429 7.48 -6.27 18.76
CA ALA A 429 8.57 -5.29 18.83
C ALA A 429 9.77 -5.71 17.93
N SER A 430 10.07 -7.01 17.81
CA SER A 430 11.13 -7.48 16.91
C SER A 430 10.80 -7.21 15.43
N PHE A 431 9.54 -7.39 15.01
CA PHE A 431 9.09 -7.03 13.66
C PHE A 431 9.08 -5.50 13.45
N ALA A 432 8.64 -4.74 14.46
CA ALA A 432 8.68 -3.28 14.41
C ALA A 432 10.11 -2.75 14.28
N ALA A 433 11.07 -3.31 15.02
CA ALA A 433 12.48 -2.96 14.90
C ALA A 433 13.05 -3.29 13.52
N LEU A 434 12.70 -4.46 12.95
CA LEU A 434 13.11 -4.84 11.59
C LEU A 434 12.49 -3.91 10.53
N GLY A 435 11.24 -3.48 10.71
CA GLY A 435 10.58 -2.48 9.88
C GLY A 435 11.24 -1.11 9.98
N ALA A 436 11.55 -0.65 11.21
CA ALA A 436 12.18 0.65 11.45
C ALA A 436 13.57 0.81 10.81
N ILE A 437 14.34 -0.29 10.68
CA ILE A 437 15.61 -0.28 9.95
C ILE A 437 15.45 -0.44 8.42
N GLY A 438 14.23 -0.68 7.93
CA GLY A 438 13.95 -0.80 6.49
C GLY A 438 14.13 -2.20 5.90
N ARG A 439 14.43 -3.22 6.70
CA ARG A 439 14.74 -4.58 6.24
C ARG A 439 13.59 -5.58 6.35
N LEU A 440 12.41 -5.17 6.81
CA LEU A 440 11.24 -6.05 6.87
C LEU A 440 10.66 -6.26 5.47
N SER A 441 10.99 -7.37 4.84
CA SER A 441 10.51 -7.73 3.50
C SER A 441 10.22 -9.22 3.39
N ALA A 442 9.37 -9.59 2.44
CA ALA A 442 9.06 -11.00 2.14
C ALA A 442 10.34 -11.80 1.80
N ARG A 443 11.28 -11.17 1.11
CA ARG A 443 12.58 -11.77 0.75
C ARG A 443 13.46 -11.99 1.97
N GLN A 444 13.55 -11.01 2.89
CA GLN A 444 14.37 -11.12 4.10
C GLN A 444 13.84 -12.19 5.06
N LEU A 445 12.51 -12.36 5.10
CA LEU A 445 11.84 -13.38 5.92
C LEU A 445 11.79 -14.76 5.26
N ASP A 446 12.22 -14.87 4.00
CA ASP A 446 12.16 -16.10 3.19
C ASP A 446 10.75 -16.73 3.19
N LEU A 447 9.75 -15.95 2.78
CA LEU A 447 8.35 -16.37 2.86
C LEU A 447 7.97 -17.46 1.84
N GLY A 448 8.85 -17.84 0.91
CA GLY A 448 8.59 -18.87 -0.10
C GLY A 448 7.48 -18.52 -1.10
N VAL A 449 7.29 -17.24 -1.38
CA VAL A 449 6.30 -16.69 -2.32
C VAL A 449 6.94 -16.25 -3.62
N ALA A 450 6.14 -16.04 -4.67
CA ALA A 450 6.60 -15.37 -5.89
C ALA A 450 6.85 -13.88 -5.58
N TYR A 451 8.13 -13.50 -5.51
CA TYR A 451 8.48 -12.10 -5.24
C TYR A 451 8.12 -11.22 -6.43
N TYR A 452 7.37 -10.16 -6.16
CA TYR A 452 7.04 -9.16 -7.17
C TYR A 452 8.29 -8.37 -7.57
N ASP A 453 8.63 -8.41 -8.87
CA ASP A 453 9.70 -7.60 -9.44
C ASP A 453 9.11 -6.40 -10.19
N PRO A 454 9.27 -5.18 -9.65
CA PRO A 454 8.74 -3.97 -10.29
C PRO A 454 9.51 -3.57 -11.56
N ALA A 455 10.69 -4.16 -11.85
CA ALA A 455 11.45 -3.84 -13.05
C ALA A 455 10.82 -4.44 -14.31
N THR A 456 10.25 -5.63 -14.20
CA THR A 456 9.68 -6.38 -15.34
C THR A 456 8.63 -5.57 -16.09
N HIS A 457 7.67 -4.94 -15.38
CA HIS A 457 6.63 -4.14 -16.03
C HIS A 457 7.20 -2.89 -16.70
N PHE A 458 8.11 -2.20 -16.02
CA PHE A 458 8.77 -1.00 -16.56
C PHE A 458 9.50 -1.29 -17.87
N GLU A 459 10.26 -2.38 -17.95
CA GLU A 459 10.98 -2.79 -19.18
C GLU A 459 10.03 -3.06 -20.34
N GLN A 460 8.87 -3.66 -20.07
CA GLN A 460 7.85 -3.98 -21.07
C GLN A 460 7.16 -2.74 -21.64
N VAL A 461 6.97 -1.68 -20.84
CA VAL A 461 6.22 -0.48 -21.26
C VAL A 461 7.11 0.67 -21.71
N ASN A 462 8.34 0.76 -21.22
CA ASN A 462 9.23 1.91 -21.40
C ASN A 462 9.52 2.28 -22.86
N SER A 463 9.55 1.31 -23.78
CA SER A 463 9.76 1.52 -25.22
C SER A 463 8.47 1.49 -26.05
N LYS A 464 7.31 1.22 -25.45
CA LYS A 464 6.05 1.05 -26.15
C LYS A 464 5.58 2.36 -26.82
N TRP A 465 5.10 2.26 -28.04
CA TRP A 465 4.63 3.40 -28.85
C TRP A 465 3.12 3.42 -29.03
N ILE A 466 2.53 2.27 -29.28
CA ILE A 466 1.13 2.09 -29.64
C ILE A 466 0.57 0.88 -28.91
N GLY A 467 -0.70 0.89 -28.62
CA GLY A 467 -1.44 -0.20 -27.98
C GLY A 467 -2.05 0.23 -26.67
N THR A 468 -3.20 -0.34 -26.35
CA THR A 468 -3.96 -0.09 -25.13
C THR A 468 -3.86 -1.25 -24.14
N ASP A 469 -3.30 -2.38 -24.58
CA ASP A 469 -3.21 -3.59 -23.75
C ASP A 469 -2.11 -3.44 -22.70
N THR A 470 -2.43 -3.79 -21.48
CA THR A 470 -1.46 -3.88 -20.40
C THR A 470 -0.68 -5.19 -20.48
N PRO A 471 0.60 -5.24 -20.07
CA PRO A 471 1.42 -6.46 -20.12
C PRO A 471 0.84 -7.64 -19.35
N ASP A 472 -0.01 -7.39 -18.35
CA ASP A 472 -0.71 -8.39 -17.54
C ASP A 472 -2.06 -8.82 -18.13
N GLY A 473 -2.38 -8.39 -19.37
CA GLY A 473 -3.57 -8.85 -20.13
C GLY A 473 -4.90 -8.28 -19.68
N ARG A 474 -4.89 -7.11 -19.05
CA ARG A 474 -6.10 -6.39 -18.58
C ARG A 474 -6.53 -5.32 -19.59
#